data_90ecabb0fe747e1eab402edbd9270338
#
_entry.id   90ecabb0fe747e1eab402edbd9270338
#
_cell.length_a   1.000
_cell.length_b   1.000
_cell.length_c   1.000
_cell.angle_alpha   90.00
_cell.angle_beta   90.00
_cell.angle_gamma   90.00
#
_symmetry.space_group_name_H-M   'P 1'
#
loop_
_entity.id
_entity.type
_entity.pdbx_description
1 polymer ?
#
loop_
_entity_poly.entity_id
_entity_poly.type
_entity_poly.pdbx_seq_one_letter_code
_entity_poly.pdbx_strand_id
1 'polypeptide(L)'
;RQRQMCIRDSYHFTRFENHLELQKPLQKQCEDLGISGSLLLASEGINGTIAGTKEGIKEILVYIKKMPGCADLEYKTSFSKLPPFPRMKVKLKKEIVTMGQPDVDPKARTGHYVCPSDWNKMLQDPDVVVIDTRNNYEVDIGTFKGAINPNTAVSYTHLRAHETST
;
A
#
# COMPACT_ATOMS: atom_id res chain seq x y z
N ARG A 1 -31.05 -7.57 -6.36
CA ARG A 1 -29.65 -7.40 -6.79
C ARG A 1 -28.79 -7.19 -5.53
N GLN A 2 -27.96 -8.16 -5.16
CA GLN A 2 -26.99 -7.98 -4.07
C GLN A 2 -26.04 -6.83 -4.47
N ARG A 3 -25.99 -5.77 -3.65
CA ARG A 3 -25.07 -4.65 -3.86
C ARG A 3 -23.66 -5.13 -3.57
N GLN A 4 -22.88 -5.27 -4.61
CA GLN A 4 -21.47 -5.63 -4.51
C GLN A 4 -20.68 -4.42 -3.97
N MET A 5 -19.90 -4.64 -2.91
CA MET A 5 -19.01 -3.61 -2.36
C MET A 5 -17.77 -3.50 -3.22
N CYS A 6 -17.43 -2.29 -3.64
CA CYS A 6 -16.16 -1.99 -4.29
C CYS A 6 -15.09 -1.75 -3.24
N ILE A 7 -13.94 -2.39 -3.42
CA ILE A 7 -12.76 -2.23 -2.57
C ILE A 7 -11.68 -1.54 -3.39
N ARG A 8 -11.01 -0.57 -2.79
CA ARG A 8 -9.83 0.09 -3.34
C ARG A 8 -8.69 -0.01 -2.35
N ASP A 9 -7.61 -0.60 -2.83
CA ASP A 9 -6.34 -0.63 -2.13
C ASP A 9 -5.41 0.36 -2.82
N SER A 10 -4.96 1.35 -2.09
CA SER A 10 -4.15 2.46 -2.61
C SER A 10 -2.90 2.64 -1.78
N TYR A 11 -1.83 2.98 -2.47
CA TYR A 11 -0.53 3.27 -1.91
C TYR A 11 0.10 4.37 -2.74
N HIS A 12 0.36 5.54 -2.12
CA HIS A 12 0.86 6.68 -2.87
C HIS A 12 1.80 7.53 -2.02
N PHE A 13 3.02 7.68 -2.50
CA PHE A 13 3.99 8.60 -1.93
C PHE A 13 3.80 10.02 -2.49
N THR A 14 3.65 10.97 -1.60
CA THR A 14 3.64 12.40 -1.88
C THR A 14 4.07 13.16 -0.64
N ARG A 15 4.43 14.43 -0.77
CA ARG A 15 4.70 15.28 0.38
C ARG A 15 3.43 16.00 0.83
N PHE A 16 2.97 15.67 2.03
CA PHE A 16 1.92 16.41 2.71
C PHE A 16 2.51 17.30 3.79
N GLU A 17 2.65 18.59 3.51
CA GLU A 17 3.10 19.56 4.53
C GLU A 17 2.09 19.69 5.68
N ASN A 18 0.82 19.48 5.40
CA ASN A 18 -0.31 19.65 6.32
C ASN A 18 -1.12 18.37 6.57
N HIS A 19 -0.50 17.18 6.54
CA HIS A 19 -1.19 15.90 6.69
C HIS A 19 -2.04 15.80 7.96
N LEU A 20 -1.69 16.52 9.04
CA LEU A 20 -2.45 16.58 10.28
C LEU A 20 -3.84 17.22 10.07
N GLU A 21 -3.90 18.26 9.25
CA GLU A 21 -5.14 18.98 8.96
C GLU A 21 -6.04 18.21 7.99
N LEU A 22 -5.45 17.37 7.14
CA LEU A 22 -6.18 16.56 6.16
C LEU A 22 -6.98 15.41 6.79
N GLN A 23 -6.59 14.94 7.98
CA GLN A 23 -7.18 13.78 8.63
C GLN A 23 -8.69 13.94 8.85
N LYS A 24 -9.10 15.00 9.56
CA LYS A 24 -10.50 15.20 9.96
C LYS A 24 -11.43 15.42 8.74
N PRO A 25 -11.08 16.29 7.77
CA PRO A 25 -11.88 16.45 6.56
C PRO A 25 -12.00 15.14 5.77
N LEU A 26 -10.92 14.38 5.61
CA LEU A 26 -10.94 13.10 4.88
C LEU A 26 -11.78 12.05 5.61
N GLN A 27 -11.67 11.94 6.94
CA GLN A 27 -12.49 11.04 7.76
C GLN A 27 -13.97 11.37 7.55
N LYS A 28 -14.35 12.65 7.69
CA LYS A 28 -15.72 13.11 7.51
C LYS A 28 -16.24 12.83 6.12
N GLN A 29 -15.47 13.13 5.08
CA GLN A 29 -15.87 12.88 3.70
C GLN A 29 -16.11 11.38 3.43
N CYS A 30 -15.26 10.51 3.98
CA CYS A 30 -15.46 9.07 3.87
C CYS A 30 -16.75 8.62 4.57
N GLU A 31 -17.03 9.15 5.77
CA GLU A 31 -18.23 8.81 6.54
C GLU A 31 -19.50 9.28 5.83
N ASP A 32 -19.52 10.51 5.32
CA ASP A 32 -20.65 11.10 4.57
C ASP A 32 -20.98 10.28 3.30
N LEU A 33 -19.98 9.65 2.69
CA LEU A 33 -20.13 8.78 1.52
C LEU A 33 -20.37 7.31 1.84
N GLY A 34 -20.50 6.96 3.12
CA GLY A 34 -20.68 5.57 3.56
C GLY A 34 -19.49 4.66 3.24
N ILE A 35 -18.28 5.22 3.24
CA ILE A 35 -17.03 4.48 3.04
C ILE A 35 -16.57 3.87 4.36
N SER A 36 -16.10 2.65 4.31
CA SER A 36 -15.47 1.94 5.43
C SER A 36 -14.06 1.51 5.06
N GLY A 37 -13.21 1.24 6.06
CA GLY A 37 -11.83 0.84 5.82
C GLY A 37 -10.82 1.56 6.71
N SER A 38 -9.58 1.58 6.26
CA SER A 38 -8.50 2.26 6.96
C SER A 38 -7.59 2.98 5.97
N LEU A 39 -7.39 4.28 6.21
CA LEU A 39 -6.41 5.09 5.51
C LEU A 39 -5.34 5.56 6.50
N LEU A 40 -4.10 5.47 6.10
CA LEU A 40 -2.94 5.98 6.83
C LEU A 40 -2.47 7.25 6.13
N LEU A 41 -2.31 8.33 6.88
CA LEU A 41 -1.73 9.59 6.43
C LEU A 41 -0.42 9.85 7.16
N ALA A 42 0.60 10.18 6.42
CA ALA A 42 1.87 10.67 6.95
C ALA A 42 2.38 11.83 6.08
N SER A 43 3.45 12.48 6.50
CA SER A 43 4.10 13.53 5.71
C SER A 43 4.59 13.04 4.34
N GLU A 44 4.83 11.74 4.20
CA GLU A 44 5.35 11.09 3.00
C GLU A 44 4.25 10.51 2.08
N GLY A 45 2.97 10.56 2.46
CA GLY A 45 1.90 10.11 1.57
C GLY A 45 0.65 9.55 2.24
N ILE A 46 -0.06 8.73 1.46
CA ILE A 46 -1.30 8.05 1.86
C ILE A 46 -1.24 6.57 1.50
N ASN A 47 -1.71 5.72 2.40
CA ASN A 47 -1.79 4.27 2.19
C ASN A 47 -3.05 3.73 2.85
N GLY A 48 -3.69 2.74 2.24
CA GLY A 48 -4.76 2.00 2.87
C GLY A 48 -5.79 1.42 1.93
N THR A 49 -6.75 0.74 2.55
CA THR A 49 -7.82 0.03 1.86
C THR A 49 -9.17 0.58 2.31
N ILE A 50 -9.99 0.93 1.34
CA ILE A 50 -11.35 1.44 1.55
C ILE A 50 -12.37 0.61 0.77
N ALA A 51 -13.58 0.54 1.29
CA ALA A 51 -14.70 -0.15 0.67
C ALA A 51 -15.98 0.67 0.79
N GLY A 52 -16.81 0.60 -0.23
CA GLY A 52 -18.08 1.30 -0.28
C GLY A 52 -18.90 0.95 -1.52
N THR A 53 -19.97 1.70 -1.74
CA THR A 53 -20.70 1.63 -2.99
C THR A 53 -19.84 2.09 -4.16
N LYS A 54 -20.16 1.69 -5.37
CA LYS A 54 -19.41 2.10 -6.56
C LYS A 54 -19.37 3.64 -6.71
N GLU A 55 -20.49 4.28 -6.42
CA GLU A 55 -20.66 5.73 -6.46
C GLU A 55 -19.82 6.42 -5.37
N GLY A 56 -19.94 5.98 -4.11
CA GLY A 56 -19.19 6.54 -2.99
C GLY A 56 -17.67 6.39 -3.19
N ILE A 57 -17.22 5.22 -3.67
CA ILE A 57 -15.81 5.00 -4.01
C ILE A 57 -15.33 5.95 -5.11
N LYS A 58 -16.13 6.17 -6.15
CA LYS A 58 -15.77 7.11 -7.21
C LYS A 58 -15.61 8.54 -6.67
N GLU A 59 -16.52 8.99 -5.83
CA GLU A 59 -16.50 10.32 -5.25
C GLU A 59 -15.32 10.54 -4.31
N ILE A 60 -15.03 9.57 -3.41
CA ILE A 60 -13.90 9.69 -2.50
C ILE A 60 -12.56 9.66 -3.25
N LEU A 61 -12.43 8.88 -4.31
CA LEU A 61 -11.23 8.89 -5.15
C LEU A 61 -11.02 10.24 -5.85
N VAL A 62 -12.10 10.87 -6.32
CA VAL A 62 -12.03 12.24 -6.88
C VAL A 62 -11.58 13.23 -5.81
N TYR A 63 -12.10 13.11 -4.59
CA TYR A 63 -11.69 13.95 -3.46
C TYR A 63 -10.20 13.77 -3.14
N ILE A 64 -9.73 12.52 -2.99
CA ILE A 64 -8.33 12.22 -2.67
C ILE A 64 -7.40 12.71 -3.79
N LYS A 65 -7.76 12.53 -5.06
CA LYS A 65 -6.95 13.01 -6.20
C LYS A 65 -6.82 14.54 -6.29
N LYS A 66 -7.73 15.29 -5.64
CA LYS A 66 -7.62 16.75 -5.52
C LYS A 66 -6.69 17.18 -4.38
N MET A 67 -6.31 16.27 -3.49
CA MET A 67 -5.34 16.58 -2.44
C MET A 67 -3.96 16.85 -3.05
N PRO A 68 -3.13 17.70 -2.41
CA PRO A 68 -1.80 18.04 -2.92
C PRO A 68 -0.96 16.78 -3.24
N GLY A 69 -0.47 16.69 -4.47
CA GLY A 69 0.38 15.61 -4.93
C GLY A 69 -0.28 14.24 -5.14
N CYS A 70 -1.62 14.13 -5.03
CA CYS A 70 -2.37 12.87 -5.20
C CYS A 70 -3.02 12.70 -6.58
N ALA A 71 -2.77 13.57 -7.54
CA ALA A 71 -3.40 13.50 -8.87
C ALA A 71 -3.19 12.14 -9.54
N ASP A 72 -1.99 11.58 -9.41
CA ASP A 72 -1.57 10.32 -10.01
C ASP A 72 -1.77 9.11 -9.07
N LEU A 73 -2.65 9.23 -8.06
CA LEU A 73 -2.96 8.14 -7.14
C LEU A 73 -3.38 6.89 -7.91
N GLU A 74 -2.59 5.84 -7.76
CA GLU A 74 -2.90 4.51 -8.27
C GLU A 74 -3.63 3.67 -7.21
N TYR A 75 -4.48 2.75 -7.67
CA TYR A 75 -5.20 1.85 -6.78
C TYR A 75 -5.52 0.52 -7.46
N LYS A 76 -5.53 -0.53 -6.69
CA LYS A 76 -6.04 -1.84 -7.10
C LYS A 76 -7.54 -1.92 -6.80
N THR A 77 -8.26 -2.63 -7.65
CA THR A 77 -9.71 -2.82 -7.54
C THR A 77 -10.01 -4.26 -7.21
N SER A 78 -10.82 -4.47 -6.18
CA SER A 78 -11.42 -5.76 -5.87
C SER A 78 -12.87 -5.58 -5.44
N PHE A 79 -13.59 -6.67 -5.25
CA PHE A 79 -15.00 -6.66 -4.92
C PHE A 79 -15.31 -7.67 -3.82
N SER A 80 -16.26 -7.33 -2.96
CA SER A 80 -16.78 -8.24 -1.94
C SER A 80 -18.31 -8.28 -1.96
N LYS A 81 -18.88 -9.42 -1.60
CA LYS A 81 -20.31 -9.57 -1.41
C LYS A 81 -20.80 -9.00 -0.07
N LEU A 82 -19.92 -8.96 0.91
CA LEU A 82 -20.20 -8.46 2.25
C LEU A 82 -19.32 -7.24 2.55
N PRO A 83 -19.76 -6.33 3.43
CA PRO A 83 -18.92 -5.23 3.90
C PRO A 83 -17.63 -5.78 4.54
N PRO A 84 -16.44 -5.50 3.97
CA PRO A 84 -15.20 -6.09 4.48
C PRO A 84 -14.68 -5.38 5.74
N PHE A 85 -15.20 -4.20 6.03
CA PHE A 85 -14.76 -3.38 7.17
C PHE A 85 -15.94 -2.87 7.98
N PRO A 86 -15.86 -2.90 9.32
CA PRO A 86 -16.95 -2.47 10.20
C PRO A 86 -17.12 -0.96 10.30
N ARG A 87 -16.05 -0.19 10.05
CA ARG A 87 -16.03 1.27 10.17
C ARG A 87 -14.91 1.90 9.37
N MET A 88 -14.96 3.23 9.18
CA MET A 88 -13.88 4.02 8.62
C MET A 88 -12.90 4.47 9.70
N LYS A 89 -11.59 4.48 9.37
CA LYS A 89 -10.52 5.05 10.19
C LYS A 89 -9.50 5.74 9.32
N VAL A 90 -9.30 7.03 9.51
CA VAL A 90 -8.16 7.77 8.99
C VAL A 90 -7.16 7.98 10.12
N LYS A 91 -6.00 7.34 10.03
CA LYS A 91 -4.96 7.35 11.07
C LYS A 91 -3.77 8.17 10.63
N LEU A 92 -3.29 9.01 11.54
CA LEU A 92 -2.00 9.67 11.37
C LEU A 92 -0.88 8.70 11.76
N LYS A 93 0.14 8.65 10.93
CA LYS A 93 1.34 7.84 11.13
C LYS A 93 2.58 8.69 10.88
N LYS A 94 3.72 8.26 11.40
CA LYS A 94 5.01 8.88 11.06
C LYS A 94 5.43 8.53 9.64
N GLU A 95 5.15 7.28 9.23
CA GLU A 95 5.45 6.71 7.93
C GLU A 95 4.22 5.95 7.42
N ILE A 96 3.94 6.01 6.11
CA ILE A 96 2.87 5.21 5.49
C ILE A 96 3.28 3.75 5.31
N VAL A 97 4.58 3.50 5.24
CA VAL A 97 5.21 2.19 5.36
C VAL A 97 6.28 2.30 6.42
N THR A 98 6.13 1.53 7.49
CA THR A 98 7.04 1.60 8.62
C THR A 98 8.40 1.04 8.20
N MET A 99 9.26 1.89 7.74
CA MET A 99 10.64 1.55 7.41
C MET A 99 11.63 1.88 8.54
N GLY A 100 11.31 2.83 9.41
CA GLY A 100 12.15 3.27 10.53
C GLY A 100 13.48 3.90 10.09
N GLN A 101 13.54 4.46 8.86
CA GLN A 101 14.75 5.11 8.30
C GLN A 101 14.41 6.49 7.77
N PRO A 102 14.62 7.51 8.55
CA PRO A 102 14.26 8.87 8.16
C PRO A 102 15.03 9.37 6.93
N ASP A 103 16.19 8.76 6.64
CA ASP A 103 17.08 9.20 5.55
C ASP A 103 16.77 8.54 4.20
N VAL A 104 15.82 7.60 4.14
CA VAL A 104 15.41 6.96 2.89
C VAL A 104 14.25 7.73 2.28
N ASP A 105 14.50 8.43 1.17
CA ASP A 105 13.44 9.04 0.36
C ASP A 105 12.95 8.02 -0.69
N PRO A 106 11.74 7.47 -0.54
CA PRO A 106 11.18 6.50 -1.48
C PRO A 106 10.97 7.08 -2.90
N LYS A 107 10.99 8.41 -3.05
CA LYS A 107 10.89 9.07 -4.36
C LYS A 107 12.23 9.22 -5.06
N ALA A 108 13.33 9.26 -4.31
CA ALA A 108 14.65 9.48 -4.88
C ALA A 108 15.20 8.23 -5.58
N ARG A 109 14.86 7.02 -5.08
CA ARG A 109 15.34 5.77 -5.64
C ARG A 109 14.33 4.64 -5.40
N THR A 110 13.71 4.19 -6.47
CA THR A 110 12.83 3.01 -6.48
C THR A 110 13.38 1.95 -7.42
N GLY A 111 13.08 0.68 -7.14
CA GLY A 111 13.36 -0.41 -8.06
C GLY A 111 12.54 -0.31 -9.35
N HIS A 112 12.98 -0.99 -10.38
CA HIS A 112 12.23 -1.11 -11.62
C HIS A 112 11.26 -2.29 -11.55
N TYR A 113 10.01 -2.05 -11.97
CA TYR A 113 9.06 -3.14 -12.13
C TYR A 113 9.43 -4.00 -13.34
N VAL A 114 9.48 -5.30 -13.12
CA VAL A 114 9.74 -6.27 -14.18
C VAL A 114 8.41 -6.75 -14.75
N CYS A 115 8.26 -6.69 -16.08
CA CYS A 115 7.10 -7.23 -16.73
C CYS A 115 7.05 -8.77 -16.59
N PRO A 116 5.85 -9.38 -16.46
CA PRO A 116 5.72 -10.83 -16.40
C PRO A 116 6.39 -11.58 -17.56
N SER A 117 6.45 -10.98 -18.76
CA SER A 117 7.14 -11.52 -19.94
C SER A 117 8.65 -11.66 -19.75
N ASP A 118 9.26 -10.79 -18.94
CA ASP A 118 10.71 -10.74 -18.75
C ASP A 118 11.15 -11.46 -17.47
N TRP A 119 10.22 -11.74 -16.58
CA TRP A 119 10.46 -12.37 -15.29
C TRP A 119 11.21 -13.70 -15.42
N ASN A 120 10.77 -14.58 -16.32
CA ASN A 120 11.41 -15.88 -16.52
C ASN A 120 12.84 -15.77 -17.05
N LYS A 121 13.14 -14.74 -17.85
CA LYS A 121 14.51 -14.50 -18.33
C LYS A 121 15.41 -14.05 -17.18
N MET A 122 14.91 -13.16 -16.31
CA MET A 122 15.65 -12.72 -15.13
C MET A 122 15.95 -13.88 -14.18
N LEU A 123 15.00 -14.79 -13.97
CA LEU A 123 15.21 -15.96 -13.11
C LEU A 123 16.27 -16.95 -13.63
N GLN A 124 16.60 -16.89 -14.90
CA GLN A 124 17.63 -17.73 -15.54
C GLN A 124 19.03 -17.10 -15.49
N ASP A 125 19.11 -15.82 -15.16
CA ASP A 125 20.36 -15.11 -15.05
C ASP A 125 21.08 -15.49 -13.72
N PRO A 126 22.31 -16.04 -13.77
CA PRO A 126 23.03 -16.45 -12.57
C PRO A 126 23.44 -15.28 -11.66
N ASP A 127 23.47 -14.05 -12.19
CA ASP A 127 23.79 -12.85 -11.43
C ASP A 127 22.57 -12.23 -10.74
N VAL A 128 21.38 -12.79 -10.97
CA VAL A 128 20.14 -12.34 -10.35
C VAL A 128 19.83 -13.13 -9.09
N VAL A 129 19.66 -12.44 -7.99
CA VAL A 129 19.19 -13.00 -6.71
C VAL A 129 17.72 -12.62 -6.52
N VAL A 130 16.89 -13.63 -6.29
CA VAL A 130 15.47 -13.43 -5.96
C VAL A 130 15.29 -13.50 -4.45
N ILE A 131 14.69 -12.49 -3.87
CA ILE A 131 14.38 -12.44 -2.43
C ILE A 131 12.86 -12.39 -2.28
N ASP A 132 12.30 -13.38 -1.60
CA ASP A 132 10.87 -13.40 -1.27
C ASP A 132 10.63 -12.70 0.06
N THR A 133 10.15 -11.47 0.01
CA THR A 133 9.93 -10.62 1.17
C THR A 133 8.54 -10.78 1.81
N ARG A 134 7.76 -11.77 1.38
CA ARG A 134 6.45 -12.06 1.98
C ARG A 134 6.60 -12.66 3.37
N ASN A 135 5.49 -12.78 4.08
CA ASN A 135 5.48 -13.45 5.39
C ASN A 135 5.82 -14.95 5.25
N ASN A 136 6.42 -15.55 6.27
CA ASN A 136 6.84 -16.95 6.24
C ASN A 136 5.71 -17.90 5.86
N TYR A 137 4.48 -17.69 6.39
CA TYR A 137 3.33 -18.54 6.04
C TYR A 137 2.95 -18.47 4.55
N GLU A 138 3.24 -17.37 3.85
CA GLU A 138 2.99 -17.22 2.41
C GLU A 138 4.08 -17.91 1.60
N VAL A 139 5.33 -17.84 2.06
CA VAL A 139 6.47 -18.55 1.46
C VAL A 139 6.31 -20.06 1.61
N ASP A 140 5.79 -20.53 2.76
CA ASP A 140 5.52 -21.95 3.03
C ASP A 140 4.44 -22.52 2.10
N ILE A 141 3.48 -21.71 1.67
CA ILE A 141 2.47 -22.12 0.69
C ILE A 141 3.11 -22.30 -0.70
N GLY A 142 4.11 -21.46 -1.03
CA GLY A 142 4.85 -21.53 -2.30
C GLY A 142 5.68 -20.28 -2.56
N THR A 143 6.85 -20.48 -3.17
CA THR A 143 7.79 -19.44 -3.54
C THR A 143 8.43 -19.74 -4.89
N PHE A 144 9.17 -18.80 -5.46
CA PHE A 144 9.93 -19.02 -6.69
C PHE A 144 11.11 -19.96 -6.42
N LYS A 145 11.40 -20.83 -7.38
CA LYS A 145 12.54 -21.73 -7.28
C LYS A 145 13.83 -20.94 -7.11
N GLY A 146 14.58 -21.23 -6.04
CA GLY A 146 15.84 -20.56 -5.73
C GLY A 146 15.69 -19.21 -5.01
N ALA A 147 14.47 -18.76 -4.72
CA ALA A 147 14.28 -17.54 -3.96
C ALA A 147 14.77 -17.70 -2.51
N ILE A 148 15.41 -16.65 -2.03
CA ILE A 148 15.88 -16.56 -0.63
C ILE A 148 14.71 -16.02 0.20
N ASN A 149 14.36 -16.76 1.27
CA ASN A 149 13.46 -16.28 2.30
C ASN A 149 14.29 -15.61 3.41
N PRO A 150 14.19 -14.30 3.63
CA PRO A 150 14.90 -13.60 4.69
C PRO A 150 14.32 -13.88 6.10
N ASN A 151 13.33 -14.77 6.22
CA ASN A 151 12.64 -15.13 7.46
C ASN A 151 12.05 -13.93 8.20
N THR A 152 11.43 -13.02 7.48
CA THR A 152 10.82 -11.85 8.08
C THR A 152 9.44 -12.19 8.65
N ALA A 153 9.21 -11.90 9.93
CA ALA A 153 7.90 -12.08 10.56
C ALA A 153 6.86 -11.08 10.07
N VAL A 154 7.32 -9.92 9.58
CA VAL A 154 6.51 -8.88 8.95
C VAL A 154 7.33 -8.31 7.79
N SER A 155 6.80 -8.37 6.59
CA SER A 155 7.51 -8.10 5.34
C SER A 155 8.22 -6.74 5.23
N TYR A 156 7.90 -5.78 6.09
CA TYR A 156 8.46 -4.42 6.01
C TYR A 156 9.50 -4.08 7.09
N THR A 157 9.51 -4.75 8.23
CA THR A 157 10.27 -4.31 9.39
C THR A 157 11.61 -4.99 9.60
N HIS A 158 11.86 -6.14 8.97
CA HIS A 158 13.05 -6.97 9.26
C HIS A 158 14.11 -7.00 8.15
N LEU A 159 13.81 -6.58 6.92
CA LEU A 159 14.82 -6.49 5.85
C LEU A 159 16.02 -5.62 6.21
N ARG A 160 15.89 -4.76 7.24
CA ARG A 160 16.90 -3.81 7.65
C ARG A 160 17.87 -4.26 8.69
N ALA A 161 17.49 -5.21 9.53
CA ALA A 161 18.38 -5.71 10.57
C ALA A 161 19.62 -6.44 9.98
N HIS A 162 19.56 -6.82 8.70
CA HIS A 162 20.62 -7.52 8.01
C HIS A 162 21.53 -6.64 7.15
N GLU A 163 21.13 -5.42 6.81
CA GLU A 163 21.95 -4.50 5.99
C GLU A 163 23.02 -3.74 6.79
N THR A 164 22.98 -3.77 8.12
CA THR A 164 23.91 -3.02 8.98
C THR A 164 25.02 -3.85 9.58
N SER A 165 25.23 -5.09 9.10
CA SER A 165 26.29 -5.98 9.59
C SER A 165 27.35 -6.24 8.53
N THR A 166 28.01 -5.17 8.05
CA THR A 166 29.34 -5.23 7.39
C THR A 166 30.16 -4.02 7.79
#